data_9f8ea20eac88639f4a78b089a565b35e
#
_entry.id   9f8ea20eac88639f4a78b089a565b35e
#
_cell.length_a   1.000
_cell.length_b   1.000
_cell.length_c   1.000
_cell.angle_alpha   90.00
_cell.angle_beta   90.00
_cell.angle_gamma   90.00
#
_symmetry.space_group_name_H-M   'P 1'
#
loop_
_entity.id
_entity.type
_entity.pdbx_description
1 polymer ?
#
loop_
_entity_poly.entity_id
_entity_poly.type
_entity_poly.pdbx_seq_one_letter_code
_entity_poly.pdbx_strand_id
1 'polypeptide(L)'
;LHLCDRRQRQMCIRDSYNIDPHIDSWPLDQVALDNLLNNQKMMDAIGEGDFDYITTNLGYGLLGYHALEYILFQLTDDSHREPRNFEKTYSYSGQVVNITNNHLIYMAGVAEDLRNQCIRLEASWAGMNNISTQKQEILTETEQEPTFNYGTSMKTAGQGGSKYTSYTVAAQELIQGCIDIVDEVCTQKIGRPNSGQSADDKNYIESPYALNSVVDFVDNIKSVKNAYEGISYDGKNNATSVSAYVSTVDQATDTEVKALIDESITKIQAIPEPFAKNATGAEADAAIASLSKLSTALNKANKALLK
;
A
#
# COMPACT_ATOMS: atom_id res chain seq x y z
N LEU A 1 19.44 11.83 -3.49
CA LEU A 1 18.60 12.52 -4.51
C LEU A 1 18.15 11.59 -5.64
N HIS A 2 18.91 10.52 -6.01
CA HIS A 2 18.51 9.60 -7.08
C HIS A 2 17.54 8.47 -6.65
N LEU A 3 17.38 8.21 -5.37
CA LEU A 3 16.46 7.18 -4.86
C LEU A 3 15.00 7.65 -4.88
N CYS A 4 14.74 8.93 -4.62
CA CYS A 4 13.40 9.51 -4.71
C CYS A 4 12.85 9.55 -6.15
N ASP A 5 13.71 9.77 -7.16
CA ASP A 5 13.29 9.91 -8.55
C ASP A 5 12.83 8.58 -9.18
N ARG A 6 13.32 7.44 -8.70
CA ARG A 6 12.86 6.11 -9.15
C ARG A 6 11.53 5.71 -8.53
N ARG A 7 11.28 6.02 -7.25
CA ARG A 7 10.00 5.74 -6.59
C ARG A 7 8.84 6.51 -7.22
N GLN A 8 9.07 7.75 -7.67
CA GLN A 8 8.06 8.60 -8.28
C GLN A 8 7.56 8.10 -9.65
N ARG A 9 8.37 7.37 -10.42
CA ARG A 9 7.96 6.95 -11.78
C ARG A 9 7.07 5.71 -11.82
N GLN A 10 6.98 4.94 -10.76
CA GLN A 10 6.49 3.57 -10.80
C GLN A 10 5.16 3.35 -10.08
N MET A 11 4.80 4.22 -9.17
CA MET A 11 3.45 4.31 -8.63
C MET A 11 2.61 5.30 -9.43
N CYS A 12 2.81 5.36 -10.76
CA CYS A 12 2.31 6.41 -11.64
C CYS A 12 0.81 6.75 -11.49
N ILE A 13 -0.01 5.83 -11.01
CA ILE A 13 -1.44 6.09 -10.83
C ILE A 13 -1.72 6.63 -9.44
N ARG A 14 -1.18 6.01 -8.41
CA ARG A 14 -1.30 6.47 -7.02
C ARG A 14 -0.67 7.87 -6.89
N ASP A 15 0.50 8.09 -7.52
CA ASP A 15 1.24 9.36 -7.44
C ASP A 15 0.68 10.47 -8.34
N SER A 16 0.11 10.14 -9.51
CA SER A 16 -0.44 11.17 -10.44
C SER A 16 -1.56 11.99 -9.81
N TYR A 17 -2.28 11.41 -8.87
CA TYR A 17 -3.36 12.07 -8.12
C TYR A 17 -3.02 12.22 -6.64
N ASN A 18 -1.79 11.88 -6.25
CA ASN A 18 -1.37 11.93 -4.85
C ASN A 18 -2.23 11.05 -3.91
N ILE A 19 -2.73 9.91 -4.42
CA ILE A 19 -3.64 9.01 -3.70
C ILE A 19 -2.91 8.18 -2.67
N ASP A 20 -1.71 7.69 -3.00
CA ASP A 20 -0.95 6.79 -2.14
C ASP A 20 -0.70 7.33 -0.72
N PRO A 21 -0.22 8.58 -0.56
CA PRO A 21 0.01 9.14 0.75
C PRO A 21 -1.25 9.31 1.62
N HIS A 22 -2.43 9.33 1.01
CA HIS A 22 -3.70 9.36 1.74
C HIS A 22 -4.18 7.98 2.20
N ILE A 23 -3.69 6.92 1.56
CA ILE A 23 -4.11 5.54 1.87
C ILE A 23 -3.12 4.87 2.82
N ASP A 24 -1.81 4.92 2.49
CA ASP A 24 -0.78 4.08 3.11
C ASP A 24 0.51 4.87 3.37
N SER A 25 0.43 5.87 4.24
CA SER A 25 1.60 6.63 4.69
C SER A 25 2.20 6.02 5.94
N TRP A 26 3.50 5.72 5.88
CA TRP A 26 4.29 5.22 6.99
C TRP A 26 5.68 5.90 7.01
N PRO A 27 6.26 6.23 8.17
CA PRO A 27 5.71 6.09 9.53
C PRO A 27 4.66 7.13 9.89
N LEU A 28 3.78 6.77 10.84
CA LEU A 28 2.84 7.70 11.47
C LEU A 28 3.61 8.79 12.25
N ASP A 29 3.21 10.05 12.11
CA ASP A 29 3.69 11.14 12.94
C ASP A 29 2.85 11.25 14.24
N GLN A 30 3.21 10.41 15.23
CA GLN A 30 2.51 10.37 16.52
C GLN A 30 2.50 11.72 17.24
N VAL A 31 3.61 12.45 17.18
CA VAL A 31 3.72 13.76 17.86
C VAL A 31 2.79 14.78 17.24
N ALA A 32 2.74 14.82 15.90
CA ALA A 32 1.82 15.70 15.20
C ALA A 32 0.37 15.29 15.43
N LEU A 33 0.07 13.97 15.50
CA LEU A 33 -1.28 13.47 15.81
C LEU A 33 -1.73 13.89 17.21
N ASP A 34 -0.90 13.70 18.22
CA ASP A 34 -1.22 14.11 19.59
C ASP A 34 -1.46 15.63 19.68
N ASN A 35 -0.65 16.43 18.97
CA ASN A 35 -0.83 17.87 18.91
C ASN A 35 -2.14 18.26 18.21
N LEU A 36 -2.50 17.58 17.12
CA LEU A 36 -3.77 17.77 16.42
C LEU A 36 -4.96 17.49 17.32
N LEU A 37 -4.98 16.34 17.98
CA LEU A 37 -6.06 15.91 18.87
C LEU A 37 -6.28 16.83 20.06
N ASN A 38 -5.24 17.55 20.49
CA ASN A 38 -5.31 18.56 21.55
C ASN A 38 -5.61 19.97 21.03
N ASN A 39 -5.69 20.18 19.71
CA ASN A 39 -6.00 21.49 19.11
C ASN A 39 -7.50 21.62 18.80
N GLN A 40 -8.27 22.16 19.75
CA GLN A 40 -9.73 22.24 19.62
C GLN A 40 -10.17 22.97 18.34
N LYS A 41 -9.49 24.04 17.94
CA LYS A 41 -9.85 24.79 16.71
C LYS A 41 -9.75 23.92 15.46
N MET A 42 -8.72 23.09 15.37
CA MET A 42 -8.54 22.17 14.22
C MET A 42 -9.56 21.04 14.29
N MET A 43 -9.85 20.54 15.50
CA MET A 43 -10.84 19.48 15.68
C MET A 43 -12.27 19.97 15.39
N ASP A 44 -12.59 21.21 15.72
CA ASP A 44 -13.87 21.81 15.35
C ASP A 44 -14.02 21.90 13.82
N ALA A 45 -12.96 22.35 13.10
CA ALA A 45 -12.98 22.41 11.64
C ALA A 45 -13.17 21.02 10.99
N ILE A 46 -12.55 19.98 11.54
CA ILE A 46 -12.75 18.60 11.07
C ILE A 46 -14.19 18.14 11.37
N GLY A 47 -14.70 18.45 12.56
CA GLY A 47 -16.04 18.03 13.01
C GLY A 47 -17.21 18.73 12.31
N GLU A 48 -16.98 19.89 11.71
CA GLU A 48 -17.97 20.62 10.90
C GLU A 48 -18.26 19.94 9.55
N GLY A 49 -17.56 18.84 9.25
CA GLY A 49 -17.79 18.04 8.03
C GLY A 49 -17.11 18.60 6.79
N ASP A 50 -16.11 19.46 6.96
CA ASP A 50 -15.31 19.97 5.87
C ASP A 50 -14.20 18.96 5.51
N PHE A 51 -14.53 18.01 4.61
CA PHE A 51 -13.57 16.98 4.13
C PHE A 51 -12.38 17.58 3.42
N ASP A 52 -12.53 18.73 2.78
CA ASP A 52 -11.44 19.45 2.14
C ASP A 52 -10.40 19.85 3.18
N TYR A 53 -10.81 20.10 4.43
CA TYR A 53 -9.88 20.42 5.51
C TYR A 53 -8.90 19.26 5.77
N ILE A 54 -9.37 18.01 5.83
CA ILE A 54 -8.51 16.82 6.05
C ILE A 54 -7.60 16.63 4.87
N THR A 55 -8.16 16.56 3.66
CA THR A 55 -7.44 16.30 2.42
C THR A 55 -6.38 17.37 2.13
N THR A 56 -6.65 18.63 2.47
CA THR A 56 -5.78 19.76 2.10
C THR A 56 -4.85 20.24 3.21
N ASN A 57 -5.20 20.03 4.49
CA ASN A 57 -4.49 20.64 5.61
C ASN A 57 -3.74 19.65 6.51
N LEU A 58 -4.10 18.37 6.50
CA LEU A 58 -3.36 17.37 7.26
C LEU A 58 -2.15 16.87 6.47
N GLY A 59 -1.01 16.73 7.18
CA GLY A 59 0.16 16.06 6.63
C GLY A 59 -0.10 14.56 6.42
N TYR A 60 0.52 13.96 5.43
CA TYR A 60 0.33 12.53 5.10
C TYR A 60 0.59 11.57 6.25
N GLY A 61 1.54 11.88 7.14
CA GLY A 61 1.77 11.10 8.36
C GLY A 61 0.61 11.12 9.37
N LEU A 62 -0.51 11.79 9.05
CA LEU A 62 -1.73 11.86 9.84
C LEU A 62 -2.94 11.26 9.10
N LEU A 63 -2.72 10.57 7.97
CA LEU A 63 -3.78 10.06 7.10
C LEU A 63 -3.65 8.55 6.90
N GLY A 64 -4.67 7.95 6.35
CA GLY A 64 -4.65 6.57 5.89
C GLY A 64 -4.83 5.52 6.99
N TYR A 65 -4.49 4.29 6.62
CA TYR A 65 -4.70 3.12 7.48
C TYR A 65 -3.94 3.18 8.79
N HIS A 66 -2.67 3.61 8.78
CA HIS A 66 -1.81 3.59 9.97
C HIS A 66 -2.22 4.61 11.02
N ALA A 67 -2.84 5.73 10.61
CA ALA A 67 -3.41 6.69 11.54
C ALA A 67 -4.64 6.12 12.28
N LEU A 68 -5.48 5.37 11.58
CA LEU A 68 -6.61 4.66 12.18
C LEU A 68 -6.14 3.47 13.03
N GLU A 69 -5.15 2.72 12.55
CA GLU A 69 -4.53 1.61 13.26
C GLU A 69 -4.01 2.04 14.63
N TYR A 70 -3.28 3.14 14.70
CA TYR A 70 -2.75 3.67 15.95
C TYR A 70 -3.84 3.86 17.00
N ILE A 71 -4.93 4.54 16.65
CA ILE A 71 -6.01 4.80 17.61
C ILE A 71 -6.75 3.53 17.98
N LEU A 72 -6.97 2.62 17.03
CA LEU A 72 -7.74 1.40 17.25
C LEU A 72 -6.97 0.31 17.99
N PHE A 73 -5.65 0.21 17.79
CA PHE A 73 -4.86 -0.95 18.23
C PHE A 73 -3.71 -0.63 19.19
N GLN A 74 -3.37 0.64 19.42
CA GLN A 74 -2.44 1.01 20.49
C GLN A 74 -3.14 0.92 21.85
N LEU A 75 -3.26 -0.28 22.39
CA LEU A 75 -4.08 -0.56 23.59
C LEU A 75 -3.27 -0.83 24.85
N THR A 76 -2.20 -1.62 24.70
CA THR A 76 -1.32 -2.05 25.79
C THR A 76 0.10 -2.24 25.27
N ASP A 77 1.05 -2.47 26.19
CA ASP A 77 2.43 -2.84 25.84
C ASP A 77 2.50 -4.28 25.30
N ASP A 78 1.46 -5.06 25.48
CA ASP A 78 1.32 -6.40 24.93
C ASP A 78 0.75 -6.33 23.51
N SER A 79 1.16 -7.28 22.71
CA SER A 79 0.69 -7.44 21.33
C SER A 79 -0.82 -7.66 21.28
N HIS A 80 -1.55 -6.87 20.50
CA HIS A 80 -2.99 -6.91 20.47
C HIS A 80 -3.53 -6.91 19.04
N ARG A 81 -4.31 -7.94 18.68
CA ARG A 81 -4.96 -8.04 17.36
C ARG A 81 -6.41 -7.61 17.35
N GLU A 82 -7.01 -7.50 18.55
CA GLU A 82 -8.41 -7.08 18.66
C GLU A 82 -8.47 -5.53 18.71
N PRO A 83 -9.40 -4.92 17.99
CA PRO A 83 -9.53 -3.47 18.03
C PRO A 83 -10.04 -3.01 19.40
N ARG A 84 -9.80 -1.73 19.69
CA ARG A 84 -10.25 -1.08 20.92
C ARG A 84 -11.74 -1.29 21.18
N ASN A 85 -12.06 -1.71 22.39
CA ASN A 85 -13.40 -1.60 22.92
C ASN A 85 -13.54 -0.25 23.64
N PHE A 86 -14.36 0.64 23.13
CA PHE A 86 -14.51 2.01 23.63
C PHE A 86 -15.12 2.11 25.04
N GLU A 87 -15.66 1.02 25.57
CA GLU A 87 -16.17 0.93 26.94
C GLU A 87 -15.08 0.55 27.96
N LYS A 88 -13.87 0.17 27.50
CA LYS A 88 -12.76 -0.25 28.33
C LYS A 88 -11.68 0.82 28.43
N THR A 89 -11.00 0.85 29.57
CA THR A 89 -9.79 1.65 29.78
C THR A 89 -8.56 0.81 29.43
N TYR A 90 -7.63 1.37 28.70
CA TYR A 90 -6.37 0.74 28.33
C TYR A 90 -5.20 1.54 28.89
N SER A 91 -4.05 0.90 29.04
CA SER A 91 -2.80 1.51 29.46
C SER A 91 -1.66 1.10 28.54
N TYR A 92 -0.91 2.06 28.03
CA TYR A 92 0.24 1.88 27.18
C TYR A 92 1.43 2.62 27.80
N SER A 93 2.58 1.97 27.95
CA SER A 93 3.78 2.52 28.62
C SER A 93 3.48 3.13 30.00
N GLY A 94 2.58 2.49 30.77
CA GLY A 94 2.18 2.96 32.09
C GLY A 94 1.24 4.17 32.10
N GLN A 95 0.83 4.67 30.93
CA GLN A 95 -0.11 5.79 30.78
C GLN A 95 -1.50 5.29 30.39
N VAL A 96 -2.53 5.87 30.95
CA VAL A 96 -3.91 5.57 30.54
C VAL A 96 -4.16 6.17 29.17
N VAL A 97 -4.54 5.34 28.20
CA VAL A 97 -4.87 5.76 26.84
C VAL A 97 -6.36 6.00 26.74
N ASN A 98 -6.76 7.25 26.95
CA ASN A 98 -8.16 7.66 26.86
C ASN A 98 -8.53 8.05 25.44
N ILE A 99 -9.70 7.57 25.00
CA ILE A 99 -10.35 8.09 23.80
C ILE A 99 -11.25 9.24 24.20
N THR A 100 -11.07 10.38 23.54
CA THR A 100 -11.91 11.57 23.66
C THR A 100 -12.82 11.70 22.44
N ASN A 101 -13.75 12.65 22.50
CA ASN A 101 -14.59 12.97 21.34
C ASN A 101 -13.74 13.41 20.12
N ASN A 102 -12.61 14.09 20.35
CA ASN A 102 -11.69 14.49 19.28
C ASN A 102 -11.12 13.30 18.52
N HIS A 103 -10.78 12.18 19.19
CA HIS A 103 -10.35 10.95 18.52
C HIS A 103 -11.45 10.40 17.60
N LEU A 104 -12.71 10.40 18.04
CA LEU A 104 -13.82 9.90 17.25
C LEU A 104 -14.09 10.79 16.03
N ILE A 105 -14.05 12.10 16.18
CA ILE A 105 -14.17 13.07 15.08
C ILE A 105 -13.05 12.87 14.07
N TYR A 106 -11.80 12.80 14.53
CA TYR A 106 -10.64 12.57 13.69
C TYR A 106 -10.73 11.26 12.91
N MET A 107 -11.05 10.15 13.61
CA MET A 107 -11.21 8.84 12.97
C MET A 107 -12.30 8.84 11.89
N ALA A 108 -13.44 9.49 12.15
CA ALA A 108 -14.53 9.61 11.18
C ALA A 108 -14.06 10.34 9.91
N GLY A 109 -13.39 11.47 10.08
CA GLY A 109 -12.91 12.26 8.95
C GLY A 109 -11.80 11.57 8.16
N VAL A 110 -10.81 10.95 8.83
CA VAL A 110 -9.73 10.20 8.14
C VAL A 110 -10.29 8.97 7.44
N ALA A 111 -11.26 8.27 8.03
CA ALA A 111 -11.91 7.12 7.37
C ALA A 111 -12.69 7.55 6.11
N GLU A 112 -13.25 8.74 6.11
CA GLU A 112 -13.94 9.28 4.94
C GLU A 112 -12.96 9.70 3.84
N ASP A 113 -11.87 10.39 4.15
CA ASP A 113 -10.80 10.67 3.19
C ASP A 113 -10.27 9.37 2.58
N LEU A 114 -9.93 8.39 3.41
CA LEU A 114 -9.47 7.07 2.97
C LEU A 114 -10.47 6.40 2.02
N ARG A 115 -11.78 6.42 2.34
CA ARG A 115 -12.84 5.91 1.45
C ARG A 115 -12.83 6.63 0.11
N ASN A 116 -12.75 7.95 0.11
CA ASN A 116 -12.81 8.76 -1.09
C ASN A 116 -11.59 8.49 -1.99
N GLN A 117 -10.39 8.39 -1.41
CA GLN A 117 -9.18 8.07 -2.16
C GLN A 117 -9.21 6.64 -2.74
N CYS A 118 -9.75 5.65 -2.01
CA CYS A 118 -9.96 4.31 -2.54
C CYS A 118 -10.95 4.31 -3.73
N ILE A 119 -12.04 5.07 -3.66
CA ILE A 119 -12.98 5.22 -4.77
C ILE A 119 -12.31 5.92 -5.96
N ARG A 120 -11.53 6.96 -5.70
CA ARG A 120 -10.76 7.67 -6.74
C ARG A 120 -9.76 6.76 -7.44
N LEU A 121 -9.07 5.90 -6.70
CA LEU A 121 -8.17 4.90 -7.25
C LEU A 121 -8.92 3.92 -8.17
N GLU A 122 -10.06 3.38 -7.71
CA GLU A 122 -10.91 2.51 -8.52
C GLU A 122 -11.37 3.21 -9.80
N ALA A 123 -11.87 4.45 -9.70
CA ALA A 123 -12.32 5.22 -10.85
C ALA A 123 -11.18 5.55 -11.83
N SER A 124 -9.96 5.76 -11.34
CA SER A 124 -8.77 6.00 -12.18
C SER A 124 -8.43 4.80 -13.06
N TRP A 125 -8.71 3.58 -12.60
CA TRP A 125 -8.51 2.35 -13.35
C TRP A 125 -9.72 1.94 -14.19
N ALA A 126 -10.89 1.89 -13.58
CA ALA A 126 -12.11 1.43 -14.23
C ALA A 126 -12.69 2.48 -15.19
N GLY A 127 -12.52 3.77 -14.87
CA GLY A 127 -13.21 4.91 -15.46
C GLY A 127 -14.50 5.23 -14.72
N MET A 128 -14.85 6.52 -14.65
CA MET A 128 -16.04 7.01 -13.95
C MET A 128 -17.32 6.27 -14.33
N ASN A 129 -17.53 5.98 -15.61
CA ASN A 129 -18.74 5.30 -16.11
C ASN A 129 -18.84 3.81 -15.70
N ASN A 130 -17.79 3.23 -15.13
CA ASN A 130 -17.74 1.81 -14.74
C ASN A 130 -17.71 1.57 -13.23
N ILE A 131 -17.85 2.63 -12.44
CA ILE A 131 -18.09 2.56 -10.99
C ILE A 131 -19.58 2.81 -10.69
N SER A 132 -20.05 2.47 -9.48
CA SER A 132 -21.44 2.68 -9.10
C SER A 132 -21.82 4.17 -9.07
N THR A 133 -23.10 4.48 -9.29
CA THR A 133 -23.62 5.86 -9.23
C THR A 133 -23.27 6.54 -7.89
N GLN A 134 -23.41 5.84 -6.77
CA GLN A 134 -23.04 6.37 -5.46
C GLN A 134 -21.56 6.78 -5.40
N LYS A 135 -20.65 5.99 -5.97
CA LYS A 135 -19.22 6.32 -6.03
C LYS A 135 -18.95 7.52 -6.96
N GLN A 136 -19.69 7.62 -8.07
CA GLN A 136 -19.61 8.79 -8.96
C GLN A 136 -20.03 10.06 -8.23
N GLU A 137 -21.18 10.02 -7.52
CA GLU A 137 -21.69 11.14 -6.74
C GLU A 137 -20.65 11.60 -5.69
N ILE A 138 -20.05 10.68 -4.92
CA ILE A 138 -19.01 11.01 -3.94
C ILE A 138 -17.85 11.75 -4.61
N LEU A 139 -17.31 11.27 -5.73
CA LEU A 139 -16.18 11.91 -6.39
C LEU A 139 -16.54 13.28 -7.00
N THR A 140 -17.77 13.42 -7.49
CA THR A 140 -18.25 14.70 -8.04
C THR A 140 -18.49 15.73 -6.94
N GLU A 141 -19.11 15.34 -5.82
CA GLU A 141 -19.35 16.21 -4.68
C GLU A 141 -18.05 16.69 -4.00
N THR A 142 -17.02 15.84 -4.00
CA THR A 142 -15.70 16.17 -3.43
C THR A 142 -14.70 16.73 -4.43
N GLU A 143 -15.12 16.99 -5.68
CA GLU A 143 -14.25 17.48 -6.77
C GLU A 143 -12.99 16.62 -7.01
N GLN A 144 -13.08 15.30 -6.72
CA GLN A 144 -11.96 14.36 -6.81
C GLN A 144 -12.03 13.41 -8.02
N GLU A 145 -12.78 13.78 -9.04
CA GLU A 145 -12.90 12.99 -10.27
C GLU A 145 -11.53 12.79 -10.95
N PRO A 146 -11.16 11.56 -11.32
CA PRO A 146 -9.94 11.36 -12.08
C PRO A 146 -10.08 11.86 -13.51
N THR A 147 -9.13 12.64 -13.97
CA THR A 147 -9.09 13.20 -15.34
C THR A 147 -8.60 12.21 -16.38
N PHE A 148 -8.10 11.05 -15.97
CA PHE A 148 -7.49 10.04 -16.84
C PHE A 148 -7.92 8.63 -16.45
N ASN A 149 -8.13 7.77 -17.48
CA ASN A 149 -8.47 6.37 -17.31
C ASN A 149 -7.29 5.46 -17.72
N TYR A 150 -6.58 4.94 -16.74
CA TYR A 150 -5.41 4.10 -16.96
C TYR A 150 -5.74 2.73 -17.57
N GLY A 151 -6.84 2.12 -17.13
CA GLY A 151 -7.29 0.84 -17.70
C GLY A 151 -7.61 0.94 -19.18
N THR A 152 -8.31 2.01 -19.60
CA THR A 152 -8.56 2.28 -21.02
C THR A 152 -7.25 2.56 -21.75
N SER A 153 -6.35 3.36 -21.17
CA SER A 153 -5.06 3.67 -21.80
C SER A 153 -4.21 2.40 -22.03
N MET A 154 -4.20 1.46 -21.10
CA MET A 154 -3.54 0.16 -21.29
C MET A 154 -4.20 -0.69 -22.38
N LYS A 155 -5.53 -0.74 -22.39
CA LYS A 155 -6.31 -1.50 -23.41
C LYS A 155 -6.13 -0.95 -24.82
N THR A 156 -5.85 0.35 -24.96
CA THR A 156 -5.64 1.03 -26.25
C THR A 156 -4.19 1.38 -26.52
N ALA A 157 -3.26 0.68 -25.87
CA ALA A 157 -1.81 0.91 -26.06
C ALA A 157 -1.42 0.86 -27.55
N GLY A 158 -0.64 1.85 -27.98
CA GLY A 158 -0.26 2.04 -29.39
C GLY A 158 -1.26 2.83 -30.24
N GLN A 159 -2.43 3.20 -29.70
CA GLN A 159 -3.45 4.02 -30.38
C GLN A 159 -3.37 5.49 -29.92
N GLY A 160 -3.90 6.38 -30.74
CA GLY A 160 -4.01 7.81 -30.38
C GLY A 160 -4.83 7.99 -29.11
N GLY A 161 -4.33 8.82 -28.17
CA GLY A 161 -4.93 9.05 -26.86
C GLY A 161 -4.48 8.10 -25.75
N SER A 162 -3.77 6.99 -26.05
CA SER A 162 -3.14 6.17 -25.03
C SER A 162 -1.85 6.82 -24.51
N LYS A 163 -1.62 6.69 -23.20
CA LYS A 163 -0.34 7.02 -22.55
C LYS A 163 0.78 6.06 -22.99
N TYR A 164 0.43 4.84 -23.37
CA TYR A 164 1.37 3.77 -23.72
C TYR A 164 1.54 3.67 -25.23
N THR A 165 2.78 3.72 -25.69
CA THR A 165 3.13 3.69 -27.12
C THR A 165 3.00 2.31 -27.76
N SER A 166 2.93 1.25 -26.95
CA SER A 166 2.71 -0.13 -27.38
C SER A 166 2.22 -1.02 -26.22
N TYR A 167 1.66 -2.20 -26.52
CA TYR A 167 1.31 -3.20 -25.51
C TYR A 167 2.55 -3.70 -24.76
N THR A 168 3.71 -3.79 -25.40
CA THR A 168 4.98 -4.12 -24.74
C THR A 168 5.31 -3.10 -23.65
N VAL A 169 5.21 -1.80 -23.95
CA VAL A 169 5.45 -0.73 -22.95
C VAL A 169 4.45 -0.80 -21.80
N ALA A 170 3.17 -1.06 -22.09
CA ALA A 170 2.17 -1.22 -21.04
C ALA A 170 2.43 -2.44 -20.13
N ALA A 171 2.85 -3.58 -20.72
CA ALA A 171 3.22 -4.77 -19.96
C ALA A 171 4.50 -4.55 -19.12
N GLN A 172 5.49 -3.84 -19.68
CA GLN A 172 6.71 -3.48 -18.94
C GLN A 172 6.42 -2.59 -17.74
N GLU A 173 5.47 -1.67 -17.84
CA GLU A 173 5.03 -0.80 -16.74
C GLU A 173 4.39 -1.64 -15.60
N LEU A 174 3.56 -2.64 -15.94
CA LEU A 174 2.97 -3.55 -14.95
C LEU A 174 4.06 -4.38 -14.23
N ILE A 175 5.03 -4.94 -14.99
CA ILE A 175 6.15 -5.68 -14.38
C ILE A 175 7.00 -4.75 -13.50
N GLN A 176 7.20 -3.52 -13.93
CA GLN A 176 7.97 -2.57 -13.13
C GLN A 176 7.28 -2.26 -11.81
N GLY A 177 5.96 -2.06 -11.79
CA GLY A 177 5.19 -1.93 -10.55
C GLY A 177 5.34 -3.16 -9.64
N CYS A 178 5.37 -4.37 -10.21
CA CYS A 178 5.65 -5.59 -9.45
C CYS A 178 7.07 -5.58 -8.84
N ILE A 179 8.08 -5.14 -9.59
CA ILE A 179 9.48 -5.03 -9.11
C ILE A 179 9.55 -4.07 -7.93
N ASP A 180 8.87 -2.93 -8.02
CA ASP A 180 8.94 -1.88 -6.99
C ASP A 180 8.31 -2.34 -5.68
N ILE A 181 7.16 -3.02 -5.74
CA ILE A 181 6.54 -3.62 -4.56
C ILE A 181 7.48 -4.65 -3.93
N VAL A 182 8.08 -5.55 -4.73
CA VAL A 182 9.00 -6.56 -4.22
C VAL A 182 10.25 -5.92 -3.59
N ASP A 183 10.82 -4.91 -4.24
CA ASP A 183 12.00 -4.20 -3.74
C ASP A 183 11.69 -3.42 -2.46
N GLU A 184 10.51 -2.83 -2.35
CA GLU A 184 10.07 -2.15 -1.13
C GLU A 184 9.90 -3.13 0.04
N VAL A 185 9.20 -4.25 -0.16
CA VAL A 185 9.06 -5.27 0.88
C VAL A 185 10.42 -5.82 1.28
N CYS A 186 11.30 -6.11 0.30
CA CYS A 186 12.64 -6.65 0.52
C CYS A 186 13.56 -5.68 1.29
N THR A 187 13.60 -4.41 0.89
CA THR A 187 14.62 -3.45 1.35
C THR A 187 14.15 -2.54 2.46
N GLN A 188 12.87 -2.15 2.45
CA GLN A 188 12.33 -1.19 3.42
C GLN A 188 11.52 -1.89 4.50
N LYS A 189 10.49 -2.67 4.13
CA LYS A 189 9.55 -3.21 5.10
C LYS A 189 10.17 -4.32 5.96
N ILE A 190 10.92 -5.26 5.36
CA ILE A 190 11.63 -6.32 6.09
C ILE A 190 13.11 -5.97 6.27
N GLY A 191 13.78 -5.53 5.21
CA GLY A 191 15.23 -5.36 5.19
C GLY A 191 15.74 -4.25 6.11
N ARG A 192 15.03 -3.13 6.20
CA ARG A 192 15.44 -2.00 7.05
C ARG A 192 15.40 -2.34 8.54
N PRO A 193 14.33 -2.92 9.11
CA PRO A 193 14.34 -3.42 10.48
C PRO A 193 15.34 -4.58 10.72
N ASN A 194 15.55 -5.43 9.70
CA ASN A 194 16.46 -6.57 9.81
C ASN A 194 17.93 -6.16 9.95
N SER A 195 18.42 -5.29 9.07
CA SER A 195 19.84 -4.98 8.92
C SER A 195 20.22 -3.53 9.21
N GLY A 196 19.25 -2.68 9.49
CA GLY A 196 19.47 -1.27 9.79
C GLY A 196 20.32 -1.04 11.04
N GLN A 197 21.16 0.01 11.02
CA GLN A 197 22.12 0.29 12.08
C GLN A 197 21.59 1.33 13.07
N SER A 198 20.72 2.22 12.64
CA SER A 198 20.13 3.25 13.50
C SER A 198 18.94 2.70 14.31
N ALA A 199 18.57 3.41 15.38
CA ALA A 199 17.33 3.13 16.11
C ALA A 199 16.11 3.32 15.22
N ASP A 200 16.12 4.33 14.33
CA ASP A 200 15.03 4.61 13.40
C ASP A 200 14.83 3.48 12.39
N ASP A 201 15.93 2.85 11.92
CA ASP A 201 15.82 1.69 11.04
C ASP A 201 15.20 0.49 11.74
N LYS A 202 15.65 0.20 12.97
CA LYS A 202 15.15 -0.93 13.77
C LYS A 202 13.69 -0.77 14.18
N ASN A 203 13.27 0.47 14.36
CA ASN A 203 11.89 0.83 14.71
C ASN A 203 11.00 1.11 13.49
N TYR A 204 11.52 0.93 12.28
CA TYR A 204 10.73 1.07 11.05
C TYR A 204 9.86 -0.16 10.81
N ILE A 205 8.89 -0.35 11.70
CA ILE A 205 7.97 -1.50 11.69
C ILE A 205 6.60 -1.02 11.19
N GLU A 206 6.16 -1.52 10.06
CA GLU A 206 4.82 -1.26 9.53
C GLU A 206 3.78 -2.08 10.29
N SER A 207 2.59 -1.51 10.53
CA SER A 207 1.48 -2.12 11.27
C SER A 207 1.87 -2.72 12.64
N PRO A 208 2.60 -1.96 13.50
CA PRO A 208 3.12 -2.49 14.75
C PRO A 208 2.03 -2.65 15.82
N TYR A 209 0.94 -1.88 15.74
CA TYR A 209 -0.12 -1.84 16.73
C TYR A 209 -1.13 -2.98 16.54
N ALA A 210 -1.55 -3.20 15.29
CA ALA A 210 -2.43 -4.32 14.91
C ALA A 210 -1.69 -5.65 14.79
N LEU A 211 -0.36 -5.67 14.86
CA LEU A 211 0.51 -6.82 14.60
C LEU A 211 0.24 -7.45 13.22
N ASN A 212 0.05 -6.62 12.23
CA ASN A 212 -0.39 -7.06 10.91
C ASN A 212 0.76 -7.12 9.89
N SER A 213 2.00 -6.73 10.28
CA SER A 213 3.15 -6.58 9.38
C SER A 213 3.34 -7.77 8.43
N VAL A 214 3.35 -9.00 8.97
CA VAL A 214 3.57 -10.22 8.16
C VAL A 214 2.44 -10.43 7.17
N VAL A 215 1.19 -10.14 7.56
CA VAL A 215 0.02 -10.24 6.67
C VAL A 215 0.12 -9.21 5.55
N ASP A 216 0.48 -7.97 5.89
CA ASP A 216 0.65 -6.88 4.92
C ASP A 216 1.74 -7.19 3.89
N PHE A 217 2.88 -7.74 4.34
CA PHE A 217 3.96 -8.16 3.43
C PHE A 217 3.52 -9.30 2.51
N VAL A 218 2.76 -10.27 3.03
CA VAL A 218 2.16 -11.35 2.23
C VAL A 218 1.20 -10.80 1.19
N ASP A 219 0.34 -9.84 1.57
CA ASP A 219 -0.65 -9.26 0.68
C ASP A 219 0.00 -8.35 -0.38
N ASN A 220 1.12 -7.69 -0.06
CA ASN A 220 1.93 -7.02 -1.07
C ASN A 220 2.40 -8.02 -2.15
N ILE A 221 2.92 -9.19 -1.79
CA ILE A 221 3.40 -10.18 -2.78
C ILE A 221 2.24 -10.89 -3.49
N LYS A 222 1.08 -11.08 -2.83
CA LYS A 222 -0.14 -11.53 -3.51
C LYS A 222 -0.62 -10.52 -4.56
N SER A 223 -0.47 -9.20 -4.31
CA SER A 223 -0.80 -8.19 -5.30
C SER A 223 0.10 -8.29 -6.53
N VAL A 224 1.40 -8.56 -6.34
CA VAL A 224 2.34 -8.88 -7.41
C VAL A 224 1.89 -10.12 -8.19
N LYS A 225 1.48 -11.19 -7.49
CA LYS A 225 0.94 -12.40 -8.12
C LYS A 225 -0.26 -12.08 -8.99
N ASN A 226 -1.23 -11.34 -8.42
CA ASN A 226 -2.45 -10.98 -9.12
C ASN A 226 -2.19 -10.15 -10.38
N ALA A 227 -1.28 -9.17 -10.30
CA ALA A 227 -0.90 -8.32 -11.43
C ALA A 227 -0.15 -9.11 -12.52
N TYR A 228 0.80 -9.95 -12.13
CA TYR A 228 1.63 -10.72 -13.06
C TYR A 228 0.85 -11.86 -13.73
N GLU A 229 0.08 -12.64 -12.96
CA GLU A 229 -0.68 -13.78 -13.45
C GLU A 229 -2.07 -13.41 -13.98
N GLY A 230 -2.52 -12.16 -13.82
CA GLY A 230 -3.83 -11.70 -14.27
C GLY A 230 -4.98 -12.29 -13.45
N ILE A 231 -4.80 -12.42 -12.13
CA ILE A 231 -5.84 -12.93 -11.24
C ILE A 231 -6.78 -11.79 -10.88
N SER A 232 -8.06 -11.94 -11.19
CA SER A 232 -9.09 -10.97 -10.80
C SER A 232 -9.47 -11.12 -9.31
N TYR A 233 -10.16 -10.11 -8.76
CA TYR A 233 -10.57 -10.09 -7.36
C TYR A 233 -11.45 -11.29 -6.95
N ASP A 234 -12.16 -11.91 -7.90
CA ASP A 234 -12.96 -13.12 -7.70
C ASP A 234 -12.13 -14.42 -7.83
N GLY A 235 -10.79 -14.31 -7.90
CA GLY A 235 -9.85 -15.41 -7.94
C GLY A 235 -9.73 -16.11 -9.31
N LYS A 236 -10.33 -15.56 -10.37
CA LYS A 236 -10.23 -16.14 -11.71
C LYS A 236 -8.98 -15.68 -12.43
N ASN A 237 -8.27 -16.63 -13.03
CA ASN A 237 -7.13 -16.34 -13.89
C ASN A 237 -7.61 -15.84 -15.25
N ASN A 238 -7.01 -14.75 -15.73
CA ASN A 238 -7.22 -14.27 -17.07
C ASN A 238 -6.18 -14.89 -18.01
N ALA A 239 -6.65 -15.52 -19.10
CA ALA A 239 -5.77 -16.13 -20.11
C ALA A 239 -4.87 -15.09 -20.83
N THR A 240 -5.21 -13.80 -20.76
CA THR A 240 -4.43 -12.70 -21.32
C THR A 240 -3.75 -11.91 -20.18
N SER A 241 -2.74 -12.53 -19.57
CA SER A 241 -1.96 -11.95 -18.47
C SER A 241 -0.55 -11.54 -18.92
N VAL A 242 0.17 -10.81 -18.08
CA VAL A 242 1.60 -10.51 -18.26
C VAL A 242 2.39 -11.83 -18.30
N SER A 243 2.10 -12.76 -17.40
CA SER A 243 2.69 -14.11 -17.37
C SER A 243 2.46 -14.85 -18.70
N ALA A 244 1.24 -14.83 -19.23
CA ALA A 244 0.95 -15.45 -20.53
C ALA A 244 1.81 -14.83 -21.65
N TYR A 245 2.03 -13.52 -21.65
CA TYR A 245 2.88 -12.85 -22.63
C TYR A 245 4.36 -13.21 -22.44
N VAL A 246 4.87 -13.14 -21.22
CA VAL A 246 6.26 -13.52 -20.91
C VAL A 246 6.51 -14.99 -21.32
N SER A 247 5.58 -15.90 -21.06
CA SER A 247 5.73 -17.32 -21.40
C SER A 247 5.88 -17.56 -22.91
N THR A 248 5.34 -16.69 -23.77
CA THR A 248 5.50 -16.81 -25.24
C THR A 248 6.90 -16.44 -25.71
N VAL A 249 7.64 -15.60 -24.98
CA VAL A 249 8.97 -15.13 -25.35
C VAL A 249 10.09 -15.78 -24.53
N ASP A 250 9.82 -16.15 -23.29
CA ASP A 250 10.74 -16.83 -22.37
C ASP A 250 9.98 -17.62 -21.29
N GLN A 251 9.53 -18.82 -21.64
CA GLN A 251 8.77 -19.69 -20.74
C GLN A 251 9.55 -20.07 -19.46
N ALA A 252 10.87 -20.22 -19.55
CA ALA A 252 11.69 -20.56 -18.39
C ALA A 252 11.67 -19.44 -17.36
N THR A 253 11.76 -18.18 -17.81
CA THR A 253 11.66 -17.00 -16.95
C THR A 253 10.26 -16.86 -16.33
N ASP A 254 9.18 -17.10 -17.09
CA ASP A 254 7.82 -17.08 -16.52
C ASP A 254 7.66 -18.13 -15.41
N THR A 255 8.15 -19.34 -15.63
CA THR A 255 8.11 -20.41 -14.62
C THR A 255 8.90 -20.04 -13.36
N GLU A 256 10.08 -19.44 -13.53
CA GLU A 256 10.93 -18.97 -12.44
C GLU A 256 10.23 -17.88 -11.61
N VAL A 257 9.62 -16.88 -12.25
CA VAL A 257 8.90 -15.80 -11.56
C VAL A 257 7.75 -16.35 -10.71
N LYS A 258 6.90 -17.22 -11.28
CA LYS A 258 5.77 -17.81 -10.53
C LYS A 258 6.23 -18.63 -9.33
N ALA A 259 7.27 -19.44 -9.49
CA ALA A 259 7.82 -20.22 -8.39
C ALA A 259 8.40 -19.34 -7.27
N LEU A 260 9.07 -18.24 -7.62
CA LEU A 260 9.64 -17.30 -6.65
C LEU A 260 8.58 -16.43 -5.97
N ILE A 261 7.47 -16.12 -6.62
CA ILE A 261 6.31 -15.48 -5.97
C ILE A 261 5.79 -16.38 -4.84
N ASP A 262 5.52 -17.65 -5.13
CA ASP A 262 4.98 -18.60 -4.15
C ASP A 262 6.01 -18.91 -3.04
N GLU A 263 7.30 -19.02 -3.38
CA GLU A 263 8.39 -19.15 -2.40
C GLU A 263 8.44 -17.95 -1.48
N SER A 264 8.39 -16.72 -2.01
CA SER A 264 8.47 -15.49 -1.24
C SER A 264 7.30 -15.36 -0.26
N ILE A 265 6.08 -15.65 -0.69
CA ILE A 265 4.90 -15.71 0.19
C ILE A 265 5.14 -16.70 1.33
N THR A 266 5.60 -17.91 1.03
CA THR A 266 5.87 -18.94 2.03
C THR A 266 6.95 -18.51 3.03
N LYS A 267 8.03 -17.87 2.56
CA LYS A 267 9.12 -17.39 3.41
C LYS A 267 8.68 -16.25 4.32
N ILE A 268 7.87 -15.32 3.83
CA ILE A 268 7.31 -14.22 4.64
C ILE A 268 6.37 -14.79 5.72
N GLN A 269 5.49 -15.74 5.36
CA GLN A 269 4.59 -16.39 6.32
C GLN A 269 5.31 -17.17 7.42
N ALA A 270 6.55 -17.59 7.18
CA ALA A 270 7.36 -18.29 8.18
C ALA A 270 7.97 -17.35 9.24
N ILE A 271 7.96 -16.02 9.02
CA ILE A 271 8.46 -15.05 10.00
C ILE A 271 7.56 -15.11 11.23
N PRO A 272 8.11 -15.37 12.45
CA PRO A 272 7.30 -15.41 13.66
C PRO A 272 6.74 -14.02 14.00
N GLU A 273 5.55 -14.02 14.55
CA GLU A 273 4.91 -12.80 15.06
C GLU A 273 5.20 -12.59 16.55
N PRO A 274 5.23 -11.35 17.04
CA PRO A 274 5.16 -10.11 16.25
C PRO A 274 6.45 -9.83 15.48
N PHE A 275 6.34 -9.31 14.26
CA PHE A 275 7.47 -9.01 13.39
C PHE A 275 8.51 -8.13 14.08
N ALA A 276 8.09 -7.13 14.84
CA ALA A 276 8.99 -6.23 15.58
C ALA A 276 10.02 -6.96 16.50
N LYS A 277 9.70 -8.16 17.00
CA LYS A 277 10.58 -8.98 17.83
C LYS A 277 11.40 -9.99 17.02
N ASN A 278 11.04 -10.21 15.75
CA ASN A 278 11.59 -11.27 14.90
C ASN A 278 12.19 -10.74 13.59
N ALA A 279 12.28 -9.42 13.45
CA ALA A 279 12.79 -8.77 12.23
C ALA A 279 14.24 -9.18 11.88
N THR A 280 15.05 -9.58 12.86
CA THR A 280 16.46 -10.00 12.69
C THR A 280 16.64 -11.52 12.72
N GLY A 281 15.55 -12.29 12.60
CA GLY A 281 15.60 -13.76 12.63
C GLY A 281 15.99 -14.38 11.28
N ALA A 282 16.37 -15.66 11.32
CA ALA A 282 16.74 -16.42 10.12
C ALA A 282 15.60 -16.51 9.08
N GLU A 283 14.35 -16.48 9.53
CA GLU A 283 13.16 -16.49 8.67
C GLU A 283 13.03 -15.16 7.89
N ALA A 284 13.34 -14.02 8.54
CA ALA A 284 13.37 -12.72 7.88
C ALA A 284 14.51 -12.67 6.84
N ASP A 285 15.70 -13.19 7.16
CA ASP A 285 16.81 -13.32 6.21
C ASP A 285 16.42 -14.17 4.99
N ALA A 286 15.73 -15.29 5.24
CA ALA A 286 15.26 -16.18 4.18
C ALA A 286 14.19 -15.50 3.28
N ALA A 287 13.30 -14.69 3.85
CA ALA A 287 12.31 -13.91 3.10
C ALA A 287 13.00 -12.86 2.22
N ILE A 288 13.96 -12.09 2.77
CA ILE A 288 14.77 -11.11 2.02
C ILE A 288 15.50 -11.78 0.85
N ALA A 289 16.12 -12.94 1.09
CA ALA A 289 16.85 -13.67 0.04
C ALA A 289 15.93 -14.15 -1.08
N SER A 290 14.71 -14.61 -0.78
CA SER A 290 13.72 -15.02 -1.76
C SER A 290 13.19 -13.81 -2.56
N LEU A 291 12.86 -12.72 -1.90
CA LEU A 291 12.41 -11.48 -2.53
C LEU A 291 13.45 -10.88 -3.47
N SER A 292 14.73 -10.90 -3.10
CA SER A 292 15.83 -10.46 -3.96
C SER A 292 15.95 -11.28 -5.25
N LYS A 293 15.73 -12.61 -5.16
CA LYS A 293 15.67 -13.48 -6.34
C LYS A 293 14.44 -13.16 -7.21
N LEU A 294 13.29 -12.94 -6.56
CA LEU A 294 12.05 -12.57 -7.26
C LEU A 294 12.20 -11.27 -8.04
N SER A 295 12.77 -10.21 -7.42
CA SER A 295 13.08 -8.95 -8.09
C SER A 295 13.99 -9.18 -9.32
N THR A 296 15.03 -10.02 -9.16
CA THR A 296 15.94 -10.37 -10.27
C THR A 296 15.19 -11.08 -11.42
N ALA A 297 14.32 -12.03 -11.10
CA ALA A 297 13.53 -12.77 -12.10
C ALA A 297 12.51 -11.88 -12.81
N LEU A 298 11.84 -10.98 -12.08
CA LEU A 298 10.93 -9.97 -12.67
C LEU A 298 11.69 -9.01 -13.60
N ASN A 299 12.87 -8.56 -13.22
CA ASN A 299 13.74 -7.75 -14.09
C ASN A 299 14.14 -8.50 -15.38
N LYS A 300 14.39 -9.81 -15.30
CA LYS A 300 14.66 -10.66 -16.46
C LYS A 300 13.42 -10.78 -17.35
N ALA A 301 12.24 -10.97 -16.75
CA ALA A 301 10.96 -11.00 -17.46
C ALA A 301 10.68 -9.67 -18.19
N ASN A 302 10.91 -8.53 -17.52
CA ASN A 302 10.74 -7.20 -18.10
C ASN A 302 11.63 -7.00 -19.35
N LYS A 303 12.88 -7.44 -19.27
CA LYS A 303 13.83 -7.37 -20.41
C LYS A 303 13.47 -8.34 -21.54
N ALA A 304 12.87 -9.49 -21.22
CA ALA A 304 12.48 -10.49 -22.24
C ALA A 304 11.42 -9.95 -23.20
N LEU A 305 10.56 -9.02 -22.75
CA LEU A 305 9.54 -8.38 -23.60
C LEU A 305 10.09 -7.45 -24.68
N LEU A 306 11.39 -7.14 -24.67
CA LEU A 306 12.07 -6.33 -25.69
C LEU A 306 12.62 -7.17 -26.85
N LYS A 307 12.54 -8.50 -26.78
CA LYS A 307 12.97 -9.42 -27.83
C LYS A 307 11.87 -9.66 -28.85
#